data_f36b0b60605e58767ac35c79a57532fe
#
_entry.id   f36b0b60605e58767ac35c79a57532fe
#
_cell.length_a   1.000
_cell.length_b   1.000
_cell.length_c   1.000
_cell.angle_alpha   90.00
_cell.angle_beta   90.00
_cell.angle_gamma   90.00
#
_symmetry.space_group_name_H-M   'P 1'
#
loop_
_entity.id
_entity.type
_entity.pdbx_description
1 polymer ?
#
loop_
_entity_poly.entity_id
_entity_poly.type
_entity_poly.pdbx_seq_one_letter_code
_entity_poly.pdbx_strand_id
1 'polypeptide(L)'
;PIRSPRPSQHPLPARCFRRRAGRLVRSAGYRLAYRPQLANCLFLSESCPMGRTRKAWGERFGDATDPAVERFSASVSFDKALARYDIRGSIAHARMLGSVGLLAAADVETLVQGLESLAAEIEEGTFDFDPALEDIHMNIEARLHERVGSAAGRLHTGRSRNDQVATDLALYLRDTCDAVQRGLLALQGVLVTRAREHVDTVLPGYTHLQRAQPVRLAHHWLAFVAMHSRDQERFGELHARLGRAAPLGAGALAGSTLPLDREHTAAALGFEAPAANSMDAVASRDCALEFLATAAICMVHLSRLAEELVLWSSAEFGFIELADAY
;
A
#
# COMPACT_ATOMS: atom_id res chain seq x y z
N PRO A 1 4.10 3.24 59.76
CA PRO A 1 3.80 4.56 59.24
C PRO A 1 5.04 5.12 58.54
N ILE A 2 5.02 5.02 57.22
CA ILE A 2 6.11 5.56 56.40
C ILE A 2 5.58 6.88 55.83
N ARG A 3 6.29 7.97 56.16
CA ARG A 3 5.98 9.32 55.71
C ARG A 3 6.37 9.49 54.23
N SER A 4 5.43 10.00 53.43
CA SER A 4 5.66 10.47 52.08
C SER A 4 6.44 11.79 52.06
N PRO A 5 7.40 12.01 51.14
CA PRO A 5 8.03 13.31 50.96
C PRO A 5 7.16 14.21 50.06
N ARG A 6 7.05 15.48 50.41
CA ARG A 6 6.38 16.54 49.65
C ARG A 6 7.18 16.95 48.42
N PRO A 7 6.57 17.37 47.31
CA PRO A 7 7.31 17.91 46.20
C PRO A 7 7.73 19.36 46.43
N SER A 8 8.99 19.66 46.21
CA SER A 8 9.54 21.01 46.21
C SER A 8 9.17 21.76 44.94
N GLN A 9 8.45 22.87 45.09
CA GLN A 9 8.22 23.88 44.05
C GLN A 9 9.44 24.77 43.91
N HIS A 10 10.11 24.73 42.74
CA HIS A 10 10.95 25.84 42.28
C HIS A 10 10.65 26.12 40.83
N PRO A 11 10.30 27.35 40.48
CA PRO A 11 10.10 27.75 39.08
C PRO A 11 11.44 28.02 38.40
N LEU A 12 11.68 27.38 37.27
CA LEU A 12 12.78 27.71 36.38
C LEU A 12 12.41 28.90 35.49
N PRO A 13 13.33 29.88 35.32
CA PRO A 13 13.02 31.08 34.54
C PRO A 13 13.03 30.80 33.02
N ALA A 14 12.05 31.36 32.33
CA ALA A 14 11.99 31.46 30.88
C ALA A 14 13.18 32.28 30.36
N ARG A 15 14.15 31.63 29.70
CA ARG A 15 15.15 32.33 28.88
C ARG A 15 14.84 32.19 27.39
N CYS A 16 14.48 33.31 26.89
CA CYS A 16 14.43 33.78 25.54
C CYS A 16 15.54 33.20 24.65
N PHE A 17 15.20 32.37 23.66
CA PHE A 17 16.08 32.03 22.54
C PHE A 17 15.79 32.98 21.39
N ARG A 18 16.42 34.18 21.44
CA ARG A 18 16.57 35.04 20.27
C ARG A 18 18.05 35.07 19.87
N ARG A 19 18.27 34.76 18.58
CA ARG A 19 19.41 35.13 17.73
C ARG A 19 20.76 34.50 18.06
N ARG A 20 21.19 33.63 17.15
CA ARG A 20 22.48 33.73 16.46
C ARG A 20 22.44 32.93 15.15
N ALA A 21 22.02 33.61 14.08
CA ALA A 21 22.48 33.27 12.76
C ALA A 21 23.91 33.83 12.62
N GLY A 22 24.83 33.01 12.10
CA GLY A 22 26.11 33.52 11.65
C GLY A 22 27.34 32.89 12.28
N ARG A 23 27.78 31.75 11.75
CA ARG A 23 29.19 31.51 11.42
C ARG A 23 29.23 30.34 10.42
N LEU A 24 29.52 30.73 9.18
CA LEU A 24 29.93 29.81 8.12
C LEU A 24 31.17 29.04 8.61
N VAL A 25 31.06 27.72 8.60
CA VAL A 25 32.21 26.82 8.60
C VAL A 25 32.76 26.84 7.18
N ARG A 26 33.92 27.45 6.97
CA ARG A 26 34.72 27.28 5.77
C ARG A 26 35.42 25.91 5.90
N SER A 27 35.01 24.94 5.11
CA SER A 27 35.80 23.74 4.87
C SER A 27 35.84 23.45 3.37
N ALA A 28 37.09 23.35 2.91
CA ALA A 28 37.62 22.66 1.73
C ALA A 28 36.77 22.67 0.46
N GLY A 29 37.32 23.35 -0.54
CA GLY A 29 36.76 23.51 -1.88
C GLY A 29 36.53 22.20 -2.63
N TYR A 30 35.27 21.82 -2.75
CA TYR A 30 34.79 21.06 -3.89
C TYR A 30 33.94 22.03 -4.73
N ARG A 31 34.56 22.59 -5.78
CA ARG A 31 33.81 23.20 -6.86
C ARG A 31 33.13 22.09 -7.65
N LEU A 32 31.90 21.78 -7.33
CA LEU A 32 31.00 21.12 -8.26
C LEU A 32 30.79 22.10 -9.43
N ALA A 33 31.51 21.84 -10.52
CA ALA A 33 31.25 22.50 -11.79
C ALA A 33 29.90 21.99 -12.30
N TYR A 34 28.84 22.69 -11.95
CA TYR A 34 27.54 22.54 -12.60
C TYR A 34 27.68 23.07 -14.03
N ARG A 35 27.87 22.19 -14.99
CA ARG A 35 27.67 22.50 -16.41
C ARG A 35 26.16 22.41 -16.66
N PRO A 36 25.49 23.50 -17.03
CA PRO A 36 24.14 23.44 -17.51
C PRO A 36 24.16 22.86 -18.94
N GLN A 37 24.07 21.55 -19.07
CA GLN A 37 23.63 20.96 -20.32
C GLN A 37 22.08 20.96 -20.31
N LEU A 38 21.50 22.15 -20.52
CA LEU A 38 20.19 22.28 -21.11
C LEU A 38 20.34 21.87 -22.58
N ALA A 39 20.27 20.61 -22.86
CA ALA A 39 20.18 20.08 -24.20
C ALA A 39 18.79 19.44 -24.35
N ASN A 40 17.93 20.20 -25.04
CA ASN A 40 16.95 19.74 -26.00
C ASN A 40 16.48 18.28 -25.86
N CYS A 41 15.50 18.03 -25.00
CA CYS A 41 14.55 16.93 -25.22
C CYS A 41 13.32 17.50 -25.94
N LEU A 42 13.51 17.96 -27.19
CA LEU A 42 12.47 17.98 -28.20
C LEU A 42 12.37 16.55 -28.70
N PHE A 43 11.40 15.80 -28.19
CA PHE A 43 11.01 14.53 -28.76
C PHE A 43 10.38 14.80 -30.13
N LEU A 44 11.18 14.67 -31.17
CA LEU A 44 10.68 14.43 -32.50
C LEU A 44 10.10 13.00 -32.53
N SER A 45 8.80 12.93 -32.65
CA SER A 45 8.08 11.70 -32.88
C SER A 45 8.35 11.19 -34.29
N GLU A 46 9.30 10.30 -34.48
CA GLU A 46 9.27 9.39 -35.59
C GLU A 46 8.69 8.05 -35.13
N SER A 47 7.61 7.65 -35.78
CA SER A 47 6.91 6.41 -35.58
C SER A 47 7.80 5.22 -35.90
N CYS A 48 8.38 4.61 -34.86
CA CYS A 48 9.01 3.31 -34.96
C CYS A 48 7.99 2.23 -34.57
N PRO A 49 7.75 1.19 -35.38
CA PRO A 49 6.84 0.12 -35.02
C PRO A 49 7.42 -0.65 -33.83
N MET A 50 6.82 -0.51 -32.66
CA MET A 50 7.19 -1.29 -31.50
C MET A 50 6.73 -2.74 -31.69
N GLY A 51 7.68 -3.63 -31.93
CA GLY A 51 7.47 -5.06 -31.79
C GLY A 51 7.15 -5.42 -30.34
N ARG A 52 6.39 -6.49 -30.11
CA ARG A 52 5.79 -6.97 -28.86
C ARG A 52 6.74 -7.14 -27.64
N THR A 53 8.03 -6.81 -27.75
CA THR A 53 9.07 -7.18 -26.75
C THR A 53 10.01 -6.04 -26.33
N ARG A 54 9.69 -4.77 -26.60
CA ARG A 54 10.60 -3.67 -26.28
C ARG A 54 10.23 -3.01 -24.94
N LYS A 55 11.14 -3.14 -23.95
CA LYS A 55 11.06 -2.43 -22.67
C LYS A 55 11.16 -0.91 -22.91
N ALA A 56 10.42 -0.09 -22.14
CA ALA A 56 10.36 1.36 -22.29
C ALA A 56 11.73 2.07 -22.25
N TRP A 57 12.78 1.43 -21.70
CA TRP A 57 14.16 1.93 -21.62
C TRP A 57 15.14 1.20 -22.53
N GLY A 58 14.68 0.21 -23.32
CA GLY A 58 15.52 -0.65 -24.16
C GLY A 58 16.26 0.09 -25.28
N GLU A 59 15.81 1.29 -25.69
CA GLU A 59 16.50 2.08 -26.73
C GLU A 59 17.84 2.70 -26.29
N ARG A 60 18.13 2.71 -24.98
CA ARG A 60 19.41 3.24 -24.45
C ARG A 60 20.56 2.24 -24.48
N PHE A 61 20.25 0.98 -24.68
CA PHE A 61 21.23 -0.13 -24.63
C PHE A 61 21.33 -0.80 -25.99
N GLY A 62 22.58 -1.12 -26.41
CA GLY A 62 22.86 -1.78 -27.70
C GLY A 62 22.49 -3.26 -27.73
N ASP A 63 22.44 -3.89 -26.56
CA ASP A 63 22.20 -5.33 -26.42
C ASP A 63 20.88 -5.60 -25.68
N ALA A 64 20.27 -6.76 -25.93
CA ALA A 64 19.12 -7.25 -25.18
C ALA A 64 19.52 -7.55 -23.73
N THR A 65 18.55 -7.43 -22.80
CA THR A 65 18.78 -7.78 -21.38
C THR A 65 19.08 -9.27 -21.24
N ASP A 66 20.07 -9.63 -20.42
CA ASP A 66 20.38 -11.02 -20.12
C ASP A 66 19.15 -11.74 -19.52
N PRO A 67 18.79 -12.94 -20.01
CA PRO A 67 17.63 -13.68 -19.52
C PRO A 67 17.64 -13.98 -18.02
N ALA A 68 18.82 -14.09 -17.39
CA ALA A 68 18.91 -14.27 -15.94
C ALA A 68 18.53 -13.00 -15.19
N VAL A 69 18.92 -11.82 -15.71
CA VAL A 69 18.54 -10.53 -15.16
C VAL A 69 17.05 -10.29 -15.35
N GLU A 70 16.48 -10.63 -16.51
CA GLU A 70 15.03 -10.53 -16.75
C GLU A 70 14.23 -11.35 -15.74
N ARG A 71 14.59 -12.61 -15.54
CA ARG A 71 13.93 -13.46 -14.54
C ARG A 71 14.11 -12.95 -13.11
N PHE A 72 15.25 -12.36 -12.79
CA PHE A 72 15.54 -11.83 -11.45
C PHE A 72 14.76 -10.54 -11.16
N SER A 73 14.61 -9.67 -12.16
CA SER A 73 13.94 -8.38 -12.00
C SER A 73 12.42 -8.44 -12.22
N ALA A 74 11.90 -9.50 -12.86
CA ALA A 74 10.48 -9.62 -13.13
C ALA A 74 9.66 -9.75 -11.85
N SER A 75 8.66 -8.88 -11.69
CA SER A 75 7.76 -8.84 -10.53
C SER A 75 6.31 -9.18 -10.87
N VAL A 76 5.95 -9.29 -12.16
CA VAL A 76 4.57 -9.47 -12.61
C VAL A 76 3.87 -10.68 -11.99
N SER A 77 4.61 -11.72 -11.59
CA SER A 77 4.04 -12.91 -10.94
C SER A 77 3.28 -12.60 -9.65
N PHE A 78 3.67 -11.54 -8.93
CA PHE A 78 3.05 -11.11 -7.67
C PHE A 78 2.49 -9.68 -7.73
N ASP A 79 3.10 -8.74 -8.48
CA ASP A 79 2.63 -7.36 -8.55
C ASP A 79 1.37 -7.20 -9.41
N LYS A 80 0.96 -8.21 -10.17
CA LYS A 80 -0.37 -8.25 -10.84
C LYS A 80 -1.53 -7.99 -9.88
N ALA A 81 -1.35 -8.21 -8.58
CA ALA A 81 -2.31 -7.84 -7.56
C ALA A 81 -2.56 -6.32 -7.48
N LEU A 82 -1.64 -5.51 -8.00
CA LEU A 82 -1.74 -4.05 -8.05
C LEU A 82 -2.48 -3.54 -9.31
N ALA A 83 -2.79 -4.39 -10.28
CA ALA A 83 -3.32 -4.00 -11.59
C ALA A 83 -4.51 -3.04 -11.52
N ARG A 84 -5.51 -3.35 -10.70
CA ARG A 84 -6.71 -2.50 -10.55
C ARG A 84 -6.39 -1.13 -9.94
N TYR A 85 -5.34 -1.04 -9.12
CA TYR A 85 -4.91 0.21 -8.48
C TYR A 85 -4.12 1.07 -9.44
N ASP A 86 -3.27 0.46 -10.26
CA ASP A 86 -2.57 1.14 -11.34
C ASP A 86 -3.55 1.76 -12.34
N ILE A 87 -4.58 1.02 -12.74
CA ILE A 87 -5.63 1.54 -13.62
C ILE A 87 -6.39 2.69 -12.96
N ARG A 88 -6.78 2.57 -11.68
CA ARG A 88 -7.44 3.67 -10.93
C ARG A 88 -6.57 4.91 -10.86
N GLY A 89 -5.28 4.74 -10.51
CA GLY A 89 -4.30 5.82 -10.47
C GLY A 89 -4.11 6.48 -11.85
N SER A 90 -4.02 5.66 -12.89
CA SER A 90 -3.86 6.12 -14.28
C SER A 90 -5.08 6.89 -14.79
N ILE A 91 -6.30 6.46 -14.49
CA ILE A 91 -7.55 7.17 -14.83
C ILE A 91 -7.59 8.54 -14.11
N ALA A 92 -7.30 8.58 -12.82
CA ALA A 92 -7.27 9.82 -12.06
C ALA A 92 -6.22 10.80 -12.63
N HIS A 93 -5.05 10.28 -13.00
CA HIS A 93 -3.99 11.07 -13.61
C HIS A 93 -4.38 11.61 -15.00
N ALA A 94 -4.96 10.79 -15.86
CA ALA A 94 -5.42 11.20 -17.19
C ALA A 94 -6.47 12.33 -17.08
N ARG A 95 -7.45 12.18 -16.18
CA ARG A 95 -8.47 13.20 -15.94
C ARG A 95 -7.87 14.51 -15.41
N MET A 96 -6.91 14.43 -14.51
CA MET A 96 -6.17 15.59 -14.01
C MET A 96 -5.41 16.29 -15.16
N LEU A 97 -4.67 15.56 -16.00
CA LEU A 97 -3.97 16.13 -17.14
C LEU A 97 -4.91 16.89 -18.09
N GLY A 98 -6.12 16.37 -18.28
CA GLY A 98 -7.16 17.07 -19.03
C GLY A 98 -7.65 18.34 -18.36
N SER A 99 -7.88 18.29 -17.03
CA SER A 99 -8.38 19.45 -16.27
C SER A 99 -7.42 20.63 -16.25
N VAL A 100 -6.11 20.36 -16.29
CA VAL A 100 -5.07 21.41 -16.37
C VAL A 100 -4.65 21.76 -17.80
N GLY A 101 -5.30 21.18 -18.82
CA GLY A 101 -5.05 21.49 -20.23
C GLY A 101 -3.78 20.89 -20.83
N LEU A 102 -3.16 19.90 -20.16
CA LEU A 102 -2.00 19.18 -20.68
C LEU A 102 -2.37 18.08 -21.67
N LEU A 103 -3.60 17.59 -21.61
CA LEU A 103 -4.19 16.67 -22.60
C LEU A 103 -5.47 17.23 -23.17
N ALA A 104 -5.74 16.97 -24.46
CA ALA A 104 -7.00 17.28 -25.07
C ALA A 104 -8.12 16.35 -24.51
N ALA A 105 -9.34 16.85 -24.42
CA ALA A 105 -10.47 16.09 -23.89
C ALA A 105 -10.70 14.75 -24.62
N ALA A 106 -10.51 14.73 -25.95
CA ALA A 106 -10.62 13.51 -26.74
C ALA A 106 -9.55 12.46 -26.39
N ASP A 107 -8.32 12.89 -26.09
CA ASP A 107 -7.25 11.99 -25.63
C ASP A 107 -7.57 11.41 -24.25
N VAL A 108 -8.08 12.25 -23.34
CA VAL A 108 -8.50 11.80 -22.00
C VAL A 108 -9.58 10.75 -22.09
N GLU A 109 -10.61 11.00 -22.89
CA GLU A 109 -11.71 10.06 -23.08
C GLU A 109 -11.22 8.73 -23.66
N THR A 110 -10.36 8.77 -24.68
CA THR A 110 -9.76 7.59 -25.30
C THR A 110 -8.92 6.78 -24.30
N LEU A 111 -8.11 7.45 -23.47
CA LEU A 111 -7.29 6.81 -22.43
C LEU A 111 -8.17 6.17 -21.35
N VAL A 112 -9.18 6.89 -20.87
CA VAL A 112 -10.08 6.38 -19.81
C VAL A 112 -10.83 5.16 -20.28
N GLN A 113 -11.45 5.21 -21.48
CA GLN A 113 -12.15 4.06 -22.05
C GLN A 113 -11.22 2.85 -22.26
N GLY A 114 -9.99 3.10 -22.75
CA GLY A 114 -8.98 2.06 -22.89
C GLY A 114 -8.63 1.40 -21.56
N LEU A 115 -8.39 2.19 -20.51
CA LEU A 115 -8.08 1.71 -19.17
C LEU A 115 -9.25 0.97 -18.53
N GLU A 116 -10.48 1.47 -18.64
CA GLU A 116 -11.70 0.81 -18.14
C GLU A 116 -11.92 -0.55 -18.81
N SER A 117 -11.65 -0.64 -20.13
CA SER A 117 -11.71 -1.92 -20.84
C SER A 117 -10.64 -2.91 -20.37
N LEU A 118 -9.42 -2.45 -20.06
CA LEU A 118 -8.38 -3.31 -19.46
C LEU A 118 -8.76 -3.77 -18.05
N ALA A 119 -9.40 -2.91 -17.26
CA ALA A 119 -9.91 -3.29 -15.95
C ALA A 119 -10.91 -4.44 -16.05
N ALA A 120 -11.83 -4.39 -17.01
CA ALA A 120 -12.80 -5.46 -17.25
C ALA A 120 -12.11 -6.78 -17.62
N GLU A 121 -11.11 -6.77 -18.52
CA GLU A 121 -10.35 -7.97 -18.86
C GLU A 121 -9.62 -8.59 -17.66
N ILE A 122 -9.10 -7.74 -16.76
CA ILE A 122 -8.43 -8.21 -15.53
C ILE A 122 -9.45 -8.85 -14.59
N GLU A 123 -10.61 -8.25 -14.40
CA GLU A 123 -11.69 -8.79 -13.57
C GLU A 123 -12.26 -10.11 -14.12
N GLU A 124 -12.38 -10.22 -15.44
CA GLU A 124 -12.83 -11.43 -16.13
C GLU A 124 -11.74 -12.52 -16.19
N GLY A 125 -10.50 -12.21 -15.83
CA GLY A 125 -9.37 -13.13 -15.90
C GLY A 125 -8.89 -13.44 -17.31
N THR A 126 -9.23 -12.59 -18.28
CA THR A 126 -8.87 -12.73 -19.71
C THR A 126 -7.62 -11.94 -20.08
N PHE A 127 -7.11 -11.09 -19.17
CA PHE A 127 -5.88 -10.34 -19.37
C PHE A 127 -4.66 -11.26 -19.26
N ASP A 128 -3.90 -11.35 -20.34
CA ASP A 128 -2.66 -12.13 -20.39
C ASP A 128 -1.46 -11.28 -19.91
N PHE A 129 -0.85 -11.67 -18.79
CA PHE A 129 0.31 -11.01 -18.21
C PHE A 129 1.59 -11.60 -18.80
N ASP A 130 2.33 -10.79 -19.57
CA ASP A 130 3.61 -11.19 -20.17
C ASP A 130 4.77 -10.98 -19.19
N PRO A 131 5.44 -12.06 -18.72
CA PRO A 131 6.62 -11.95 -17.86
C PRO A 131 7.80 -11.20 -18.48
N ALA A 132 7.88 -11.14 -19.82
CA ALA A 132 8.95 -10.41 -20.52
C ALA A 132 8.81 -8.90 -20.35
N LEU A 133 7.63 -8.41 -19.98
CA LEU A 133 7.36 -7.00 -19.68
C LEU A 133 7.67 -6.60 -18.22
N GLU A 134 8.33 -7.46 -17.46
CA GLU A 134 8.89 -7.20 -16.13
C GLU A 134 7.86 -6.96 -15.03
N ASP A 135 7.04 -5.90 -15.10
CA ASP A 135 6.08 -5.49 -14.08
C ASP A 135 4.66 -5.32 -14.64
N ILE A 136 3.69 -5.17 -13.73
CA ILE A 136 2.28 -4.94 -14.10
C ILE A 136 2.08 -3.64 -14.87
N HIS A 137 2.85 -2.62 -14.55
CA HIS A 137 2.71 -1.30 -15.16
C HIS A 137 3.10 -1.34 -16.63
N MET A 138 4.19 -2.02 -16.99
CA MET A 138 4.59 -2.21 -18.38
C MET A 138 3.58 -3.08 -19.15
N ASN A 139 3.00 -4.08 -18.50
CA ASN A 139 1.94 -4.90 -19.08
C ASN A 139 0.71 -4.05 -19.42
N ILE A 140 0.25 -3.21 -18.50
CA ILE A 140 -0.90 -2.30 -18.73
C ILE A 140 -0.57 -1.27 -19.80
N GLU A 141 0.62 -0.65 -19.74
CA GLU A 141 1.06 0.34 -20.74
C GLU A 141 1.14 -0.25 -22.15
N ALA A 142 1.71 -1.46 -22.31
CA ALA A 142 1.81 -2.13 -23.59
C ALA A 142 0.43 -2.47 -24.15
N ARG A 143 -0.46 -3.03 -23.35
CA ARG A 143 -1.84 -3.35 -23.74
C ARG A 143 -2.66 -2.09 -24.07
N LEU A 144 -2.48 -1.03 -23.27
CA LEU A 144 -3.13 0.25 -23.56
C LEU A 144 -2.64 0.80 -24.91
N HIS A 145 -1.36 0.71 -25.20
CA HIS A 145 -0.80 1.16 -26.48
C HIS A 145 -1.36 0.38 -27.67
N GLU A 146 -1.50 -0.93 -27.55
CA GLU A 146 -2.14 -1.78 -28.57
C GLU A 146 -3.59 -1.34 -28.84
N ARG A 147 -4.30 -0.86 -27.82
CA ARG A 147 -5.73 -0.51 -27.88
C ARG A 147 -6.00 0.90 -28.35
N VAL A 148 -5.25 1.88 -27.85
CA VAL A 148 -5.52 3.31 -28.12
C VAL A 148 -4.40 4.00 -28.91
N GLY A 149 -3.39 3.26 -29.35
CA GLY A 149 -2.29 3.76 -30.17
C GLY A 149 -1.45 4.84 -29.49
N SER A 150 -1.08 5.88 -30.21
CA SER A 150 -0.18 6.94 -29.75
C SER A 150 -0.69 7.74 -28.54
N ALA A 151 -1.99 7.72 -28.26
CA ALA A 151 -2.55 8.38 -27.09
C ALA A 151 -2.00 7.79 -25.79
N ALA A 152 -1.72 6.47 -25.75
CA ALA A 152 -1.16 5.79 -24.57
C ALA A 152 0.15 6.43 -24.07
N GLY A 153 1.04 6.82 -24.99
CA GLY A 153 2.32 7.44 -24.64
C GLY A 153 2.19 8.78 -23.88
N ARG A 154 1.04 9.45 -23.97
CA ARG A 154 0.77 10.71 -23.28
C ARG A 154 0.34 10.52 -21.82
N LEU A 155 -0.11 9.32 -21.46
CA LEU A 155 -0.55 9.01 -20.09
C LEU A 155 0.56 9.23 -19.06
N HIS A 156 1.81 9.01 -19.44
CA HIS A 156 2.96 9.16 -18.53
C HIS A 156 3.44 10.62 -18.33
N THR A 157 2.77 11.60 -18.94
CA THR A 157 3.11 13.03 -18.83
C THR A 157 3.15 13.49 -17.39
N GLY A 158 4.31 13.99 -16.93
CA GLY A 158 4.51 14.49 -15.57
C GLY A 158 4.50 13.43 -14.47
N ARG A 159 4.43 12.14 -14.81
CA ARG A 159 4.44 11.01 -13.87
C ARG A 159 5.77 10.26 -13.93
N SER A 160 6.09 9.58 -12.84
CA SER A 160 7.19 8.61 -12.76
C SER A 160 6.65 7.25 -12.31
N ARG A 161 7.38 6.18 -12.63
CA ARG A 161 7.11 4.86 -12.05
C ARG A 161 7.15 4.90 -10.51
N ASN A 162 7.99 5.78 -9.92
CA ASN A 162 8.16 5.86 -8.46
C ASN A 162 6.89 6.33 -7.74
N ASP A 163 6.26 7.42 -8.17
CA ASP A 163 5.03 7.90 -7.54
C ASP A 163 3.81 7.04 -7.89
N GLN A 164 3.80 6.44 -9.09
CA GLN A 164 2.82 5.45 -9.52
C GLN A 164 2.81 4.24 -8.57
N VAL A 165 3.93 3.55 -8.43
CA VAL A 165 4.06 2.36 -7.55
C VAL A 165 3.72 2.66 -6.09
N ALA A 166 4.18 3.81 -5.56
CA ALA A 166 3.88 4.21 -4.19
C ALA A 166 2.37 4.42 -3.96
N THR A 167 1.69 5.00 -4.96
CA THR A 167 0.24 5.20 -4.92
C THR A 167 -0.52 3.89 -4.98
N ASP A 168 -0.14 2.99 -5.88
CA ASP A 168 -0.78 1.69 -6.06
C ASP A 168 -0.67 0.84 -4.80
N LEU A 169 0.51 0.83 -4.18
CA LEU A 169 0.72 0.12 -2.92
C LEU A 169 -0.15 0.69 -1.79
N ALA A 170 -0.24 2.03 -1.67
CA ALA A 170 -1.08 2.65 -0.66
C ALA A 170 -2.57 2.31 -0.85
N LEU A 171 -3.07 2.35 -2.08
CA LEU A 171 -4.44 1.98 -2.42
C LEU A 171 -4.72 0.50 -2.14
N TYR A 172 -3.80 -0.38 -2.55
CA TYR A 172 -3.88 -1.82 -2.29
C TYR A 172 -3.97 -2.13 -0.79
N LEU A 173 -3.10 -1.52 0.02
CA LEU A 173 -3.08 -1.74 1.46
C LEU A 173 -4.32 -1.19 2.15
N ARG A 174 -4.90 -0.08 1.67
CA ARG A 174 -6.18 0.45 2.18
C ARG A 174 -7.31 -0.56 1.97
N ASP A 175 -7.49 -1.04 0.74
CA ASP A 175 -8.52 -2.02 0.42
C ASP A 175 -8.30 -3.35 1.17
N THR A 176 -7.03 -3.73 1.39
CA THR A 176 -6.67 -4.92 2.17
C THR A 176 -7.03 -4.75 3.64
N CYS A 177 -6.79 -3.56 4.24
CA CYS A 177 -7.23 -3.26 5.60
C CYS A 177 -8.75 -3.42 5.74
N ASP A 178 -9.53 -2.91 4.79
CA ASP A 178 -10.98 -3.06 4.78
C ASP A 178 -11.42 -4.53 4.67
N ALA A 179 -10.76 -5.30 3.83
CA ALA A 179 -11.05 -6.72 3.68
C ALA A 179 -10.76 -7.50 4.98
N VAL A 180 -9.63 -7.23 5.63
CA VAL A 180 -9.28 -7.84 6.92
C VAL A 180 -10.26 -7.44 8.01
N GLN A 181 -10.65 -6.16 8.11
CA GLN A 181 -11.64 -5.70 9.07
C GLN A 181 -12.98 -6.43 8.91
N ARG A 182 -13.46 -6.61 7.67
CA ARG A 182 -14.69 -7.39 7.40
C ARG A 182 -14.55 -8.84 7.83
N GLY A 183 -13.40 -9.48 7.56
CA GLY A 183 -13.11 -10.85 7.99
C GLY A 183 -13.10 -11.00 9.51
N LEU A 184 -12.44 -10.07 10.22
CA LEU A 184 -12.41 -10.05 11.69
C LEU A 184 -13.80 -9.84 12.29
N LEU A 185 -14.62 -8.97 11.71
CA LEU A 185 -15.99 -8.74 12.16
C LEU A 185 -16.84 -10.01 11.98
N ALA A 186 -16.69 -10.71 10.86
CA ALA A 186 -17.38 -11.98 10.62
C ALA A 186 -16.97 -13.06 11.64
N LEU A 187 -15.66 -13.19 11.91
CA LEU A 187 -15.14 -14.11 12.93
C LEU A 187 -15.70 -13.78 14.33
N GLN A 188 -15.68 -12.50 14.72
CA GLN A 188 -16.25 -12.05 15.98
C GLN A 188 -17.75 -12.41 16.07
N GLY A 189 -18.50 -12.26 14.99
CA GLY A 189 -19.91 -12.65 14.91
C GLY A 189 -20.15 -14.14 15.21
N VAL A 190 -19.30 -14.99 14.63
CA VAL A 190 -19.33 -16.45 14.90
C VAL A 190 -19.01 -16.75 16.37
N LEU A 191 -17.94 -16.14 16.91
CA LEU A 191 -17.53 -16.36 18.31
C LEU A 191 -18.60 -15.89 19.30
N VAL A 192 -19.26 -14.75 19.04
CA VAL A 192 -20.38 -14.26 19.87
C VAL A 192 -21.58 -15.20 19.80
N THR A 193 -21.89 -15.75 18.62
CA THR A 193 -22.96 -16.73 18.46
C THR A 193 -22.67 -17.97 19.28
N ARG A 194 -21.47 -18.53 19.18
CA ARG A 194 -21.02 -19.68 20.00
C ARG A 194 -21.03 -19.35 21.50
N ALA A 195 -20.64 -18.16 21.88
CA ALA A 195 -20.71 -17.74 23.28
C ALA A 195 -22.15 -17.74 23.81
N ARG A 196 -23.12 -17.29 23.03
CA ARG A 196 -24.55 -17.30 23.42
C ARG A 196 -25.10 -18.71 23.58
N GLU A 197 -24.72 -19.64 22.71
CA GLU A 197 -25.12 -21.05 22.77
C GLU A 197 -24.57 -21.76 24.02
N HIS A 198 -23.44 -21.30 24.56
CA HIS A 198 -22.69 -21.94 25.62
C HIS A 198 -22.56 -21.09 26.90
N VAL A 199 -23.56 -20.27 27.20
CA VAL A 199 -23.54 -19.38 28.39
C VAL A 199 -23.38 -20.18 29.68
N ASP A 200 -24.03 -21.33 29.78
CA ASP A 200 -24.02 -22.18 30.99
C ASP A 200 -23.04 -23.37 30.92
N THR A 201 -22.38 -23.55 29.78
CA THR A 201 -21.37 -24.60 29.62
C THR A 201 -20.12 -24.28 30.42
N VAL A 202 -19.80 -25.15 31.40
CA VAL A 202 -18.62 -25.00 32.26
C VAL A 202 -17.52 -25.94 31.76
N LEU A 203 -16.31 -25.42 31.66
CA LEU A 203 -15.10 -26.20 31.35
C LEU A 203 -13.95 -25.83 32.31
N PRO A 204 -12.94 -26.68 32.47
CA PRO A 204 -11.77 -26.31 33.25
C PRO A 204 -10.94 -25.27 32.45
N GLY A 205 -10.60 -24.16 33.08
CA GLY A 205 -9.55 -23.26 32.59
C GLY A 205 -8.19 -23.83 32.94
N TYR A 206 -7.20 -23.58 32.08
CA TYR A 206 -5.85 -24.12 32.21
C TYR A 206 -4.81 -23.02 32.37
N THR A 207 -3.79 -23.27 33.20
CA THR A 207 -2.51 -22.56 33.22
C THR A 207 -1.40 -23.61 33.27
N HIS A 208 -0.36 -23.44 32.47
CA HIS A 208 0.75 -24.41 32.40
C HIS A 208 0.28 -25.84 32.07
N LEU A 209 -0.76 -25.99 31.25
CA LEU A 209 -1.44 -27.25 30.98
C LEU A 209 -1.98 -27.97 32.23
N GLN A 210 -2.14 -27.28 33.36
CA GLN A 210 -2.74 -27.78 34.58
C GLN A 210 -4.15 -27.18 34.74
N ARG A 211 -5.09 -27.99 35.23
CA ARG A 211 -6.43 -27.49 35.58
C ARG A 211 -6.34 -26.44 36.66
N ALA A 212 -6.91 -25.27 36.41
CA ALA A 212 -6.89 -24.14 37.32
C ALA A 212 -8.31 -23.82 37.82
N GLN A 213 -9.00 -22.89 37.19
CA GLN A 213 -10.33 -22.44 37.60
C GLN A 213 -11.40 -22.93 36.64
N PRO A 214 -12.64 -23.23 37.12
CA PRO A 214 -13.76 -23.43 36.22
C PRO A 214 -14.09 -22.12 35.51
N VAL A 215 -14.31 -22.19 34.21
CA VAL A 215 -14.70 -21.05 33.38
C VAL A 215 -15.91 -21.41 32.54
N ARG A 216 -16.71 -20.42 32.17
CA ARG A 216 -17.77 -20.62 31.18
C ARG A 216 -17.17 -20.57 29.78
N LEU A 217 -17.59 -21.46 28.91
CA LEU A 217 -17.14 -21.50 27.52
C LEU A 217 -17.45 -20.17 26.80
N ALA A 218 -18.58 -19.55 27.11
CA ALA A 218 -18.91 -18.21 26.62
C ALA A 218 -17.83 -17.17 26.97
N HIS A 219 -17.36 -17.18 28.23
CA HIS A 219 -16.29 -16.26 28.67
C HIS A 219 -14.99 -16.50 27.92
N HIS A 220 -14.66 -17.75 27.64
CA HIS A 220 -13.49 -18.12 26.87
C HIS A 220 -13.56 -17.60 25.43
N TRP A 221 -14.68 -17.81 24.72
CA TRP A 221 -14.89 -17.28 23.37
C TRP A 221 -14.83 -15.75 23.32
N LEU A 222 -15.39 -15.07 24.30
CA LEU A 222 -15.38 -13.61 24.38
C LEU A 222 -13.98 -13.02 24.62
N ALA A 223 -13.02 -13.80 25.15
CA ALA A 223 -11.62 -13.39 25.23
C ALA A 223 -11.01 -13.20 23.83
N PHE A 224 -11.32 -14.09 22.87
CA PHE A 224 -10.89 -13.94 21.49
C PHE A 224 -11.61 -12.81 20.77
N VAL A 225 -12.91 -12.60 21.04
CA VAL A 225 -13.62 -11.41 20.53
C VAL A 225 -12.90 -10.13 20.95
N ALA A 226 -12.49 -10.01 22.23
CA ALA A 226 -11.76 -8.85 22.72
C ALA A 226 -10.37 -8.67 22.05
N MET A 227 -9.67 -9.77 21.71
CA MET A 227 -8.42 -9.72 20.97
C MET A 227 -8.64 -9.18 19.55
N HIS A 228 -9.59 -9.77 18.83
CA HIS A 228 -9.89 -9.39 17.45
C HIS A 228 -10.55 -8.01 17.31
N SER A 229 -11.23 -7.50 18.35
CA SER A 229 -11.69 -6.11 18.38
C SER A 229 -10.52 -5.13 18.35
N ARG A 230 -9.47 -5.39 19.15
CA ARG A 230 -8.25 -4.57 19.11
C ARG A 230 -7.49 -4.68 17.78
N ASP A 231 -7.55 -5.84 17.11
CA ASP A 231 -6.95 -6.00 15.78
C ASP A 231 -7.73 -5.19 14.74
N GLN A 232 -9.06 -5.23 14.80
CA GLN A 232 -9.94 -4.43 13.94
C GLN A 232 -9.66 -2.92 14.10
N GLU A 233 -9.51 -2.44 15.33
CA GLU A 233 -9.13 -1.04 15.61
C GLU A 233 -7.79 -0.68 14.96
N ARG A 234 -6.75 -1.53 15.10
CA ARG A 234 -5.44 -1.31 14.48
C ARG A 234 -5.52 -1.19 12.97
N PHE A 235 -6.24 -2.10 12.30
CA PHE A 235 -6.42 -2.03 10.85
C PHE A 235 -7.24 -0.79 10.43
N GLY A 236 -8.22 -0.37 11.22
CA GLY A 236 -8.99 0.85 10.98
C GLY A 236 -8.13 2.11 11.07
N GLU A 237 -7.28 2.20 12.10
CA GLU A 237 -6.33 3.30 12.24
C GLU A 237 -5.30 3.33 11.12
N LEU A 238 -4.79 2.16 10.72
CA LEU A 238 -3.86 2.04 9.60
C LEU A 238 -4.52 2.48 8.29
N HIS A 239 -5.74 2.02 8.01
CA HIS A 239 -6.52 2.45 6.84
C HIS A 239 -6.63 3.98 6.78
N ALA A 240 -6.96 4.62 7.90
CA ALA A 240 -7.06 6.08 7.98
C ALA A 240 -5.71 6.75 7.71
N ARG A 241 -4.59 6.24 8.26
CA ARG A 241 -3.25 6.79 8.00
C ARG A 241 -2.84 6.66 6.54
N LEU A 242 -3.12 5.53 5.90
CA LEU A 242 -2.85 5.30 4.48
C LEU A 242 -3.64 6.25 3.55
N GLY A 243 -4.78 6.75 4.00
CA GLY A 243 -5.61 7.71 3.28
C GLY A 243 -5.16 9.17 3.39
N ARG A 244 -4.20 9.52 4.25
CA ARG A 244 -3.85 10.92 4.54
C ARG A 244 -3.12 11.62 3.41
N ALA A 245 -2.21 10.93 2.71
CA ALA A 245 -1.27 11.59 1.82
C ALA A 245 -1.10 10.82 0.51
N ALA A 246 -1.48 11.44 -0.61
CA ALA A 246 -1.33 10.88 -1.94
C ALA A 246 0.11 11.04 -2.46
N PRO A 247 0.78 9.95 -2.87
CA PRO A 247 2.10 10.06 -3.50
C PRO A 247 2.05 10.58 -4.93
N LEU A 248 0.95 10.35 -5.67
CA LEU A 248 0.84 10.66 -7.09
C LEU A 248 1.05 12.16 -7.37
N GLY A 249 1.88 12.46 -8.37
CA GLY A 249 2.34 13.79 -8.71
C GLY A 249 3.63 14.23 -8.01
N ALA A 250 4.23 13.35 -7.18
CA ALA A 250 5.57 13.55 -6.63
C ALA A 250 6.68 13.36 -7.69
N GLY A 251 6.34 12.76 -8.83
CA GLY A 251 7.29 12.42 -9.89
C GLY A 251 8.33 11.41 -9.43
N ALA A 252 9.53 11.47 -10.00
CA ALA A 252 10.60 10.55 -9.63
C ALA A 252 11.09 10.75 -8.18
N LEU A 253 11.16 12.01 -7.72
CA LEU A 253 11.56 12.40 -6.35
C LEU A 253 11.28 13.88 -6.00
N ALA A 254 11.26 14.81 -6.99
CA ALA A 254 11.27 16.25 -6.75
C ALA A 254 10.06 16.96 -7.40
N GLY A 255 8.99 16.25 -7.67
CA GLY A 255 7.83 16.79 -8.37
C GLY A 255 8.05 16.92 -9.88
N SER A 256 7.25 17.78 -10.52
CA SER A 256 7.29 18.05 -11.95
C SER A 256 7.32 19.54 -12.19
N THR A 257 7.92 19.98 -13.31
CA THR A 257 7.84 21.36 -13.81
C THR A 257 6.53 21.67 -14.52
N LEU A 258 5.72 20.65 -14.80
CA LEU A 258 4.40 20.80 -15.39
C LEU A 258 3.37 21.22 -14.30
N PRO A 259 2.34 21.97 -14.67
CA PRO A 259 1.32 22.44 -13.74
C PRO A 259 0.33 21.34 -13.36
N LEU A 260 0.81 20.29 -12.69
CA LEU A 260 -0.01 19.18 -12.22
C LEU A 260 -0.89 19.62 -11.04
N ASP A 261 -2.17 19.28 -11.07
CA ASP A 261 -3.09 19.45 -9.95
C ASP A 261 -3.08 18.20 -9.05
N ARG A 262 -2.21 18.21 -8.04
CA ARG A 262 -2.06 17.10 -7.11
C ARG A 262 -3.25 16.97 -6.17
N GLU A 263 -3.95 18.06 -5.87
CA GLU A 263 -5.18 18.04 -5.07
C GLU A 263 -6.30 17.29 -5.81
N HIS A 264 -6.44 17.55 -7.11
CA HIS A 264 -7.40 16.82 -7.95
C HIS A 264 -7.15 15.31 -7.92
N THR A 265 -5.91 14.86 -8.12
CA THR A 265 -5.59 13.43 -8.11
C THR A 265 -5.76 12.82 -6.72
N ALA A 266 -5.38 13.51 -5.65
CA ALA A 266 -5.57 13.06 -4.28
C ALA A 266 -7.06 12.85 -3.98
N ALA A 267 -7.90 13.83 -4.26
CA ALA A 267 -9.33 13.76 -4.06
C ALA A 267 -9.98 12.64 -4.89
N ALA A 268 -9.61 12.49 -6.17
CA ALA A 268 -10.13 11.45 -7.07
C ALA A 268 -9.80 10.02 -6.58
N LEU A 269 -8.69 9.84 -5.86
CA LEU A 269 -8.25 8.57 -5.30
C LEU A 269 -8.67 8.36 -3.83
N GLY A 270 -9.39 9.35 -3.24
CA GLY A 270 -9.87 9.27 -1.87
C GLY A 270 -8.77 9.45 -0.82
N PHE A 271 -7.74 10.22 -1.13
CA PHE A 271 -6.77 10.71 -0.14
C PHE A 271 -7.21 12.06 0.41
N GLU A 272 -6.80 12.38 1.64
CA GLU A 272 -7.14 13.66 2.28
C GLU A 272 -6.40 14.84 1.63
N ALA A 273 -5.12 14.64 1.23
CA ALA A 273 -4.29 15.66 0.61
C ALA A 273 -3.12 15.03 -0.18
N PRO A 274 -2.43 15.78 -1.04
CA PRO A 274 -1.13 15.38 -1.58
C PRO A 274 -0.09 15.23 -0.47
N ALA A 275 0.88 14.32 -0.66
CA ALA A 275 2.01 14.20 0.27
C ALA A 275 2.82 15.51 0.33
N ALA A 276 3.15 15.94 1.55
CA ALA A 276 3.78 17.23 1.81
C ALA A 276 5.23 17.32 1.25
N ASN A 277 5.93 16.19 1.22
CA ASN A 277 7.29 16.11 0.68
C ASN A 277 7.36 15.03 -0.40
N SER A 278 7.77 15.41 -1.61
CA SER A 278 7.80 14.51 -2.77
C SER A 278 8.88 13.43 -2.67
N MET A 279 10.01 13.69 -2.02
CA MET A 279 11.07 12.70 -1.86
C MET A 279 10.64 11.61 -0.88
N ASP A 280 10.04 11.99 0.23
CA ASP A 280 9.48 11.07 1.22
C ASP A 280 8.34 10.25 0.62
N ALA A 281 7.45 10.87 -0.13
CA ALA A 281 6.29 10.22 -0.76
C ALA A 281 6.66 9.01 -1.62
N VAL A 282 7.75 9.08 -2.38
CA VAL A 282 8.19 7.99 -3.27
C VAL A 282 9.15 7.01 -2.61
N ALA A 283 9.86 7.43 -1.56
CA ALA A 283 10.86 6.62 -0.87
C ALA A 283 10.29 5.82 0.30
N SER A 284 9.29 6.34 1.02
CA SER A 284 8.70 5.71 2.19
C SER A 284 8.08 4.35 1.86
N ARG A 285 8.31 3.40 2.75
CA ARG A 285 7.65 2.10 2.79
C ARG A 285 7.02 1.84 4.16
N ASP A 286 6.84 2.89 4.95
CA ASP A 286 6.25 2.83 6.29
C ASP A 286 4.88 2.17 6.27
N CYS A 287 4.09 2.45 5.22
CA CYS A 287 2.78 1.83 5.00
C CYS A 287 2.84 0.30 4.97
N ALA A 288 3.82 -0.27 4.27
CA ALA A 288 4.01 -1.72 4.18
C ALA A 288 4.53 -2.30 5.50
N LEU A 289 5.49 -1.63 6.15
CA LEU A 289 6.05 -2.06 7.43
C LEU A 289 4.99 -2.05 8.53
N GLU A 290 4.17 -1.01 8.60
CA GLU A 290 3.10 -0.89 9.59
C GLU A 290 2.00 -1.93 9.34
N PHE A 291 1.64 -2.19 8.08
CA PHE A 291 0.72 -3.25 7.72
C PHE A 291 1.22 -4.62 8.18
N LEU A 292 2.48 -4.95 7.89
CA LEU A 292 3.09 -6.22 8.27
C LEU A 292 3.16 -6.38 9.80
N ALA A 293 3.50 -5.32 10.53
CA ALA A 293 3.52 -5.33 11.99
C ALA A 293 2.10 -5.56 12.57
N THR A 294 1.10 -4.87 12.03
CA THR A 294 -0.31 -5.03 12.42
C THR A 294 -0.82 -6.45 12.13
N ALA A 295 -0.52 -6.95 10.94
CA ALA A 295 -0.88 -8.30 10.53
C ALA A 295 -0.21 -9.37 11.41
N ALA A 296 1.06 -9.19 11.79
CA ALA A 296 1.76 -10.11 12.68
C ALA A 296 1.07 -10.22 14.05
N ILE A 297 0.62 -9.09 14.63
CA ILE A 297 -0.14 -9.10 15.90
C ILE A 297 -1.46 -9.88 15.73
N CYS A 298 -2.19 -9.62 14.66
CA CYS A 298 -3.44 -10.32 14.36
C CYS A 298 -3.20 -11.84 14.20
N MET A 299 -2.15 -12.24 13.48
CA MET A 299 -1.78 -13.65 13.29
C MET A 299 -1.43 -14.35 14.61
N VAL A 300 -0.82 -13.65 15.57
CA VAL A 300 -0.59 -14.20 16.92
C VAL A 300 -1.92 -14.52 17.61
N HIS A 301 -2.94 -13.66 17.48
CA HIS A 301 -4.25 -13.91 18.08
C HIS A 301 -4.99 -15.06 17.40
N LEU A 302 -4.93 -15.13 16.06
CA LEU A 302 -5.49 -16.23 15.28
C LEU A 302 -4.78 -17.57 15.59
N SER A 303 -3.45 -17.55 15.71
CA SER A 303 -2.66 -18.73 16.10
C SER A 303 -3.08 -19.27 17.47
N ARG A 304 -3.30 -18.37 18.44
CA ARG A 304 -3.78 -18.78 19.78
C ARG A 304 -5.15 -19.43 19.73
N LEU A 305 -6.08 -18.87 18.95
CA LEU A 305 -7.40 -19.48 18.76
C LEU A 305 -7.30 -20.86 18.11
N ALA A 306 -6.48 -21.00 17.06
CA ALA A 306 -6.26 -22.25 16.38
C ALA A 306 -5.63 -23.31 17.32
N GLU A 307 -4.67 -22.92 18.15
CA GLU A 307 -4.02 -23.81 19.11
C GLU A 307 -5.01 -24.35 20.16
N GLU A 308 -5.93 -23.52 20.65
CA GLU A 308 -7.00 -23.98 21.56
C GLU A 308 -7.89 -25.03 20.88
N LEU A 309 -8.25 -24.83 19.62
CA LEU A 309 -9.05 -25.80 18.86
C LEU A 309 -8.30 -27.13 18.64
N VAL A 310 -7.00 -27.07 18.33
CA VAL A 310 -6.14 -28.26 18.20
C VAL A 310 -6.07 -29.03 19.51
N LEU A 311 -5.82 -28.34 20.63
CA LEU A 311 -5.78 -28.98 21.94
C LEU A 311 -7.13 -29.59 22.29
N TRP A 312 -8.23 -28.90 22.08
CA TRP A 312 -9.57 -29.34 22.47
C TRP A 312 -10.09 -30.52 21.63
N SER A 313 -9.61 -30.65 20.39
CA SER A 313 -9.95 -31.80 19.53
C SER A 313 -9.07 -33.03 19.78
N SER A 314 -8.01 -32.92 20.60
CA SER A 314 -7.14 -34.06 20.92
C SER A 314 -7.83 -35.08 21.80
N ALA A 315 -7.34 -36.34 21.77
CA ALA A 315 -7.87 -37.44 22.58
C ALA A 315 -7.76 -37.16 24.09
N GLU A 316 -6.77 -36.38 24.53
CA GLU A 316 -6.54 -36.03 25.92
C GLU A 316 -7.57 -35.02 26.46
N PHE A 317 -8.05 -34.12 25.62
CA PHE A 317 -9.03 -33.09 26.01
C PHE A 317 -10.45 -33.50 25.60
N GLY A 318 -10.68 -33.81 24.32
CA GLY A 318 -11.96 -34.23 23.80
C GLY A 318 -13.12 -33.27 24.07
N PHE A 319 -12.86 -31.96 24.08
CA PHE A 319 -13.89 -30.94 24.37
C PHE A 319 -14.71 -30.59 23.14
N ILE A 320 -14.13 -30.76 21.96
CA ILE A 320 -14.78 -30.53 20.68
C ILE A 320 -14.47 -31.67 19.71
N GLU A 321 -15.35 -31.85 18.76
CA GLU A 321 -15.18 -32.75 17.62
C GLU A 321 -15.21 -31.90 16.35
N LEU A 322 -14.25 -32.10 15.46
CA LEU A 322 -14.22 -31.44 14.16
C LEU A 322 -15.06 -32.24 13.17
N ALA A 323 -15.70 -31.55 12.25
CA ALA A 323 -16.44 -32.21 11.19
C ALA A 323 -15.49 -32.99 10.25
N ASP A 324 -15.94 -34.09 9.69
CA ASP A 324 -15.15 -34.98 8.79
C ASP A 324 -14.58 -34.26 7.55
N ALA A 325 -15.09 -33.06 7.26
CA ALA A 325 -14.63 -32.27 6.12
C ALA A 325 -13.39 -31.41 6.42
N TYR A 326 -12.89 -31.40 7.66
CA TYR A 326 -11.77 -30.56 8.10
C TYR A 326 -10.61 -31.36 8.65
#